data_4f10947bf019ac70fa0e9d0ec3c2a2a2
#
_entry.id   4f10947bf019ac70fa0e9d0ec3c2a2a2
#
_cell.length_a   1.000
_cell.length_b   1.000
_cell.length_c   1.000
_cell.angle_alpha   90.00
_cell.angle_beta   90.00
_cell.angle_gamma   90.00
#
_symmetry.space_group_name_H-M   'P 1'
#
loop_
_entity.id
_entity.type
_entity.pdbx_description
1 polymer ?
#
loop_
_entity_poly.entity_id
_entity_poly.type
_entity_poly.pdbx_seq_one_letter_code
_entity_poly.pdbx_strand_id
1 'polypeptide(L)'
;MLEMIFGQKKIKTEIPAFVMGIVNATPDSFYDNSRGGLDHAIKLVEEGAHIIDIGGESTRPGFTPVSDEEEIQRVIPLLIELRKRSNVIISIDTTKTAVMKEAIKKGADIINNVGEFTDEELLMCKEAGVSVILMHHTAGGALEIAEYLKAQANRCLNAGIKKEKIIIDPGIGFGKNFEQNVDAIKNTDQICRVGFPLLMALSRKSSIGQMTGKEVHERLAGTLAADLISIQKGAKIIRVHDVSAAIDTLKVMKFLR
;
A
#
# COMPACT_ATOMS: atom_id res chain seq x y z
N MET A 1 -1.83 -21.47 3.56
CA MET A 1 -2.82 -20.43 3.88
C MET A 1 -2.10 -19.28 4.57
N LEU A 2 -2.21 -18.07 4.08
CA LEU A 2 -1.66 -16.85 4.69
C LEU A 2 -2.79 -16.14 5.46
N GLU A 3 -2.48 -15.68 6.68
CA GLU A 3 -3.44 -15.01 7.55
C GLU A 3 -2.81 -13.72 8.07
N MET A 4 -3.56 -12.60 8.07
CA MET A 4 -3.13 -11.30 8.61
C MET A 4 -4.31 -10.57 9.26
N ILE A 5 -3.96 -9.62 10.14
CA ILE A 5 -4.90 -8.72 10.80
C ILE A 5 -4.73 -7.32 10.18
N PHE A 6 -5.84 -6.73 9.75
CA PHE A 6 -5.92 -5.37 9.26
C PHE A 6 -6.99 -4.62 10.06
N GLY A 7 -6.57 -3.62 10.81
CA GLY A 7 -7.44 -2.97 11.77
C GLY A 7 -7.98 -3.96 12.81
N GLN A 8 -9.30 -4.15 12.81
CA GLN A 8 -9.95 -5.13 13.69
C GLN A 8 -10.38 -6.40 12.95
N LYS A 9 -10.08 -6.51 11.65
CA LYS A 9 -10.48 -7.63 10.80
C LYS A 9 -9.33 -8.60 10.62
N LYS A 10 -9.63 -9.89 10.76
CA LYS A 10 -8.72 -10.98 10.46
C LYS A 10 -9.14 -11.63 9.16
N ILE A 11 -8.28 -11.58 8.15
CA ILE A 11 -8.55 -12.18 6.85
C ILE A 11 -7.51 -13.23 6.47
N LYS A 12 -7.92 -14.15 5.59
CA LYS A 12 -7.11 -15.27 5.12
C LYS A 12 -7.13 -15.32 3.62
N THR A 13 -6.03 -15.78 3.04
CA THR A 13 -5.95 -16.10 1.63
C THR A 13 -5.22 -17.42 1.39
N GLU A 14 -5.58 -18.11 0.33
CA GLU A 14 -4.88 -19.33 -0.08
C GLU A 14 -3.74 -19.06 -1.08
N ILE A 15 -3.72 -17.88 -1.67
CA ILE A 15 -2.62 -17.45 -2.56
C ILE A 15 -1.46 -16.88 -1.73
N PRO A 16 -0.23 -16.84 -2.29
CA PRO A 16 0.99 -16.56 -1.53
C PRO A 16 1.11 -15.16 -0.94
N ALA A 17 0.31 -14.19 -1.39
CA ALA A 17 0.32 -12.81 -0.87
C ALA A 17 -1.09 -12.20 -0.90
N PHE A 18 -1.31 -11.17 -0.09
CA PHE A 18 -2.47 -10.30 -0.22
C PHE A 18 -2.26 -9.31 -1.36
N VAL A 19 -3.33 -9.02 -2.11
CA VAL A 19 -3.32 -8.05 -3.21
C VAL A 19 -4.05 -6.80 -2.77
N MET A 20 -3.34 -5.67 -2.82
CA MET A 20 -3.85 -4.33 -2.53
C MET A 20 -4.03 -3.58 -3.85
N GLY A 21 -5.28 -3.27 -4.20
CA GLY A 21 -5.64 -2.55 -5.40
C GLY A 21 -5.58 -1.04 -5.17
N ILE A 22 -5.01 -0.29 -6.12
CA ILE A 22 -4.81 1.16 -6.04
C ILE A 22 -6.02 1.88 -6.61
N VAL A 23 -6.57 2.81 -5.85
CA VAL A 23 -7.64 3.73 -6.30
C VAL A 23 -7.22 5.17 -6.05
N ASN A 24 -6.96 5.92 -7.14
CA ASN A 24 -6.68 7.34 -7.05
C ASN A 24 -7.98 8.13 -7.14
N ALA A 25 -8.36 8.78 -6.04
CA ALA A 25 -9.53 9.65 -5.94
C ALA A 25 -9.17 11.06 -6.45
N THR A 26 -8.86 11.20 -7.75
CA THR A 26 -8.53 12.50 -8.39
C THR A 26 -9.77 13.16 -8.98
N PRO A 27 -9.76 14.49 -9.24
CA PRO A 27 -10.91 15.22 -9.84
C PRO A 27 -11.42 14.59 -11.13
N ASP A 28 -10.55 14.09 -11.98
CA ASP A 28 -10.92 13.43 -13.25
C ASP A 28 -11.77 12.16 -13.02
N SER A 29 -11.64 11.55 -11.83
CA SER A 29 -12.47 10.42 -11.40
C SER A 29 -13.84 10.84 -10.87
N PHE A 30 -14.05 12.15 -10.60
CA PHE A 30 -15.28 12.70 -10.00
C PHE A 30 -16.15 13.51 -10.99
N TYR A 31 -15.65 13.95 -12.15
CA TYR A 31 -16.38 14.78 -13.08
C TYR A 31 -17.64 14.10 -13.66
N ASP A 32 -17.76 12.79 -13.49
CA ASP A 32 -18.96 12.02 -13.86
C ASP A 32 -19.68 11.46 -12.60
N ASN A 33 -20.20 12.38 -11.76
CA ASN A 33 -21.07 12.08 -10.62
C ASN A 33 -20.54 11.05 -9.58
N SER A 34 -19.30 11.19 -9.08
CA SER A 34 -18.70 10.36 -8.00
C SER A 34 -18.66 8.83 -8.28
N ARG A 35 -19.07 8.38 -9.46
CA ARG A 35 -19.18 6.95 -9.79
C ARG A 35 -17.85 6.34 -10.26
N GLY A 36 -16.98 7.07 -10.96
CA GLY A 36 -15.78 6.50 -11.57
C GLY A 36 -14.81 5.87 -10.56
N GLY A 37 -14.52 6.56 -9.46
CA GLY A 37 -13.66 6.02 -8.39
C GLY A 37 -14.28 4.85 -7.65
N LEU A 38 -15.60 4.90 -7.38
CA LEU A 38 -16.32 3.82 -6.71
C LEU A 38 -16.48 2.60 -7.61
N ASP A 39 -16.85 2.79 -8.87
CA ASP A 39 -17.02 1.68 -9.82
C ASP A 39 -15.67 1.00 -10.07
N HIS A 40 -14.59 1.77 -10.13
CA HIS A 40 -13.23 1.22 -10.19
C HIS A 40 -12.88 0.42 -8.93
N ALA A 41 -13.13 0.95 -7.74
CA ALA A 41 -12.89 0.23 -6.49
C ALA A 41 -13.69 -1.09 -6.41
N ILE A 42 -14.97 -1.07 -6.78
CA ILE A 42 -15.82 -2.27 -6.84
C ILE A 42 -15.26 -3.28 -7.85
N LYS A 43 -14.86 -2.83 -9.04
CA LYS A 43 -14.24 -3.70 -10.04
C LYS A 43 -13.00 -4.38 -9.49
N LEU A 44 -12.10 -3.65 -8.80
CA LEU A 44 -10.92 -4.26 -8.18
C LEU A 44 -11.28 -5.29 -7.10
N VAL A 45 -12.35 -5.06 -6.34
CA VAL A 45 -12.88 -6.05 -5.38
C VAL A 45 -13.37 -7.31 -6.10
N GLU A 46 -14.12 -7.16 -7.18
CA GLU A 46 -14.61 -8.28 -8.01
C GLU A 46 -13.45 -9.04 -8.69
N GLU A 47 -12.38 -8.36 -9.05
CA GLU A 47 -11.14 -8.96 -9.56
C GLU A 47 -10.35 -9.74 -8.48
N GLY A 48 -10.75 -9.63 -7.19
CA GLY A 48 -10.17 -10.37 -6.08
C GLY A 48 -9.19 -9.58 -5.22
N ALA A 49 -9.20 -8.25 -5.25
CA ALA A 49 -8.43 -7.45 -4.30
C ALA A 49 -8.84 -7.76 -2.86
N HIS A 50 -7.86 -7.98 -2.00
CA HIS A 50 -8.08 -8.18 -0.56
C HIS A 50 -8.16 -6.85 0.19
N ILE A 51 -7.49 -5.84 -0.34
CA ILE A 51 -7.36 -4.49 0.23
C ILE A 51 -7.58 -3.50 -0.91
N ILE A 52 -8.32 -2.43 -0.66
CA ILE A 52 -8.42 -1.27 -1.54
C ILE A 52 -7.70 -0.10 -0.86
N ASP A 53 -6.70 0.47 -1.55
CA ASP A 53 -5.92 1.60 -1.07
C ASP A 53 -6.34 2.88 -1.80
N ILE A 54 -6.97 3.79 -1.07
CA ILE A 54 -7.57 5.02 -1.61
C ILE A 54 -6.65 6.19 -1.29
N GLY A 55 -6.16 6.86 -2.33
CA GLY A 55 -5.36 8.09 -2.21
C GLY A 55 -6.08 9.29 -2.86
N GLY A 56 -6.15 10.42 -2.16
CA GLY A 56 -6.78 11.66 -2.64
C GLY A 56 -5.79 12.64 -3.29
N GLU A 57 -4.51 12.40 -3.07
CA GLU A 57 -3.41 13.20 -3.60
C GLU A 57 -2.44 12.30 -4.37
N SER A 58 -1.87 12.81 -5.46
CA SER A 58 -0.82 12.08 -6.17
C SER A 58 0.50 12.20 -5.41
N THR A 59 1.16 11.09 -5.13
CA THR A 59 2.50 11.07 -4.53
C THR A 59 3.62 10.98 -5.58
N ARG A 60 3.30 11.18 -6.87
CA ARG A 60 4.30 11.17 -7.97
C ARG A 60 5.13 12.45 -7.97
N PRO A 61 6.43 12.40 -8.36
CA PRO A 61 7.24 13.60 -8.51
C PRO A 61 6.55 14.64 -9.41
N GLY A 62 6.51 15.91 -8.94
CA GLY A 62 5.89 17.01 -9.69
C GLY A 62 4.37 17.16 -9.47
N PHE A 63 3.78 16.46 -8.53
CA PHE A 63 2.37 16.66 -8.18
C PHE A 63 2.13 18.04 -7.54
N THR A 64 0.89 18.54 -7.65
CA THR A 64 0.44 19.74 -6.94
C THR A 64 -0.23 19.30 -5.65
N PRO A 65 0.27 19.73 -4.47
CA PRO A 65 -0.39 19.43 -3.19
C PRO A 65 -1.82 20.00 -3.16
N VAL A 66 -2.73 19.25 -2.59
CA VAL A 66 -4.11 19.70 -2.34
C VAL A 66 -4.30 20.05 -0.88
N SER A 67 -5.31 20.85 -0.54
CA SER A 67 -5.62 21.13 0.87
C SER A 67 -6.16 19.90 1.59
N ASP A 68 -6.14 19.93 2.93
CA ASP A 68 -6.74 18.88 3.76
C ASP A 68 -8.22 18.70 3.45
N GLU A 69 -8.95 19.81 3.29
CA GLU A 69 -10.39 19.81 2.99
C GLU A 69 -10.65 19.19 1.62
N GLU A 70 -9.83 19.50 0.62
CA GLU A 70 -9.98 18.95 -0.72
C GLU A 70 -9.70 17.44 -0.71
N GLU A 71 -8.67 16.98 -0.03
CA GLU A 71 -8.37 15.55 0.07
C GLU A 71 -9.47 14.80 0.83
N ILE A 72 -10.00 15.37 1.92
CA ILE A 72 -11.16 14.83 2.65
C ILE A 72 -12.36 14.69 1.71
N GLN A 73 -12.67 15.72 0.90
CA GLN A 73 -13.77 15.67 -0.06
C GLN A 73 -13.61 14.61 -1.13
N ARG A 74 -12.37 14.27 -1.51
CA ARG A 74 -12.08 13.21 -2.48
C ARG A 74 -12.18 11.80 -1.88
N VAL A 75 -11.59 11.60 -0.71
CA VAL A 75 -11.37 10.28 -0.11
C VAL A 75 -12.58 9.78 0.68
N ILE A 76 -13.14 10.64 1.53
CA ILE A 76 -14.13 10.20 2.53
C ILE A 76 -15.46 9.74 1.91
N PRO A 77 -16.04 10.41 0.89
CA PRO A 77 -17.25 9.92 0.24
C PRO A 77 -17.03 8.53 -0.40
N LEU A 78 -15.89 8.33 -1.06
CA LEU A 78 -15.55 7.04 -1.67
C LEU A 78 -15.42 5.93 -0.62
N LEU A 79 -14.72 6.19 0.48
CA LEU A 79 -14.60 5.25 1.60
C LEU A 79 -16.00 4.84 2.12
N ILE A 80 -16.89 5.82 2.38
CA ILE A 80 -18.23 5.56 2.91
C ILE A 80 -19.04 4.69 1.94
N GLU A 81 -19.04 5.02 0.66
CA GLU A 81 -19.82 4.28 -0.34
C GLU A 81 -19.26 2.86 -0.59
N LEU A 82 -17.94 2.71 -0.62
CA LEU A 82 -17.31 1.39 -0.71
C LEU A 82 -17.63 0.52 0.51
N ARG A 83 -17.60 1.10 1.71
CA ARG A 83 -17.91 0.39 2.96
C ARG A 83 -19.36 -0.11 3.01
N LYS A 84 -20.32 0.63 2.43
CA LYS A 84 -21.72 0.19 2.33
C LYS A 84 -21.89 -1.03 1.41
N ARG A 85 -21.01 -1.19 0.40
CA ARG A 85 -21.14 -2.21 -0.65
C ARG A 85 -20.22 -3.40 -0.47
N SER A 86 -19.17 -3.28 0.35
CA SER A 86 -18.16 -4.31 0.52
C SER A 86 -17.57 -4.33 1.92
N ASN A 87 -17.22 -5.54 2.37
CA ASN A 87 -16.45 -5.76 3.59
C ASN A 87 -14.93 -5.80 3.35
N VAL A 88 -14.47 -5.44 2.13
CA VAL A 88 -13.06 -5.38 1.79
C VAL A 88 -12.27 -4.53 2.80
N ILE A 89 -11.01 -4.84 3.00
CA ILE A 89 -10.12 -3.99 3.81
C ILE A 89 -9.91 -2.68 3.07
N ILE A 90 -10.12 -1.55 3.76
CA ILE A 90 -9.91 -0.21 3.19
C ILE A 90 -8.70 0.43 3.85
N SER A 91 -7.74 0.77 3.02
CA SER A 91 -6.52 1.53 3.34
C SER A 91 -6.68 2.96 2.81
N ILE A 92 -6.20 3.94 3.55
CA ILE A 92 -6.16 5.34 3.13
C ILE A 92 -4.72 5.79 3.03
N ASP A 93 -4.31 6.15 1.79
CA ASP A 93 -2.98 6.66 1.44
C ASP A 93 -2.98 8.19 1.60
N THR A 94 -2.42 8.67 2.72
CA THR A 94 -2.36 10.10 3.05
C THR A 94 -1.24 10.40 4.04
N THR A 95 -0.68 11.60 3.94
CA THR A 95 0.26 12.17 4.92
C THR A 95 -0.39 13.21 5.84
N LYS A 96 -1.70 13.48 5.67
CA LYS A 96 -2.39 14.56 6.37
C LYS A 96 -3.18 14.05 7.58
N THR A 97 -2.85 14.56 8.76
CA THR A 97 -3.49 14.17 10.02
C THR A 97 -5.02 14.35 10.00
N ALA A 98 -5.51 15.43 9.37
CA ALA A 98 -6.95 15.68 9.28
C ALA A 98 -7.66 14.61 8.44
N VAL A 99 -7.06 14.18 7.32
CA VAL A 99 -7.59 13.11 6.47
C VAL A 99 -7.57 11.76 7.22
N MET A 100 -6.47 11.43 7.90
CA MET A 100 -6.34 10.23 8.73
C MET A 100 -7.46 10.17 9.77
N LYS A 101 -7.70 11.27 10.49
CA LYS A 101 -8.71 11.37 11.54
C LYS A 101 -10.12 11.10 11.00
N GLU A 102 -10.51 11.75 9.90
CA GLU A 102 -11.82 11.53 9.29
C GLU A 102 -11.95 10.13 8.69
N ALA A 103 -10.90 9.60 8.06
CA ALA A 103 -10.89 8.24 7.51
C ALA A 103 -11.09 7.17 8.60
N ILE A 104 -10.37 7.28 9.71
CA ILE A 104 -10.52 6.39 10.88
C ILE A 104 -11.96 6.43 11.40
N LYS A 105 -12.51 7.62 11.58
CA LYS A 105 -13.89 7.84 12.06
C LYS A 105 -14.95 7.23 11.12
N LYS A 106 -14.64 7.13 9.82
CA LYS A 106 -15.51 6.54 8.79
C LYS A 106 -15.22 5.07 8.51
N GLY A 107 -14.31 4.44 9.27
CA GLY A 107 -14.09 3.00 9.24
C GLY A 107 -13.00 2.55 8.29
N ALA A 108 -11.95 3.34 8.10
CA ALA A 108 -10.71 2.86 7.51
C ALA A 108 -10.09 1.75 8.39
N ASP A 109 -9.56 0.71 7.75
CA ASP A 109 -8.90 -0.39 8.45
C ASP A 109 -7.39 -0.17 8.56
N ILE A 110 -6.81 0.60 7.62
CA ILE A 110 -5.36 0.87 7.51
C ILE A 110 -5.15 2.35 7.24
N ILE A 111 -4.12 2.94 7.86
CA ILE A 111 -3.53 4.22 7.45
C ILE A 111 -2.20 3.92 6.77
N ASN A 112 -2.09 4.28 5.50
CA ASN A 112 -0.89 4.17 4.68
C ASN A 112 -0.23 5.55 4.58
N ASN A 113 0.87 5.77 5.32
CA ASN A 113 1.56 7.05 5.32
C ASN A 113 2.91 6.93 4.59
N VAL A 114 3.03 7.61 3.47
CA VAL A 114 4.28 7.67 2.69
C VAL A 114 5.32 8.63 3.29
N GLY A 115 4.94 9.38 4.33
CA GLY A 115 5.83 10.19 5.17
C GLY A 115 6.16 9.49 6.49
N GLU A 116 6.40 10.29 7.54
CA GLU A 116 6.59 9.80 8.90
C GLU A 116 5.35 10.08 9.76
N PHE A 117 4.95 9.11 10.55
CA PHE A 117 3.93 9.34 11.57
C PHE A 117 4.47 10.19 12.71
N THR A 118 3.71 11.20 13.12
CA THR A 118 3.92 11.90 14.38
C THR A 118 3.48 11.03 15.56
N ASP A 119 3.92 11.36 16.77
CA ASP A 119 3.53 10.61 17.96
C ASP A 119 2.02 10.75 18.26
N GLU A 120 1.41 11.89 17.91
CA GLU A 120 -0.04 12.11 17.98
C GLU A 120 -0.80 11.19 17.02
N GLU A 121 -0.34 11.07 15.78
CA GLU A 121 -0.93 10.17 14.78
C GLU A 121 -0.79 8.69 15.18
N LEU A 122 0.34 8.29 15.75
CA LEU A 122 0.52 6.93 16.28
C LEU A 122 -0.45 6.64 17.42
N LEU A 123 -0.64 7.60 18.34
CA LEU A 123 -1.59 7.46 19.43
C LEU A 123 -3.02 7.34 18.90
N MET A 124 -3.41 8.18 17.96
CA MET A 124 -4.72 8.13 17.29
C MET A 124 -4.96 6.76 16.61
N CYS A 125 -3.98 6.25 15.84
CA CYS A 125 -4.07 4.94 15.21
C CYS A 125 -4.18 3.80 16.23
N LYS A 126 -3.43 3.87 17.32
CA LYS A 126 -3.48 2.90 18.43
C LYS A 126 -4.85 2.89 19.10
N GLU A 127 -5.42 4.05 19.43
CA GLU A 127 -6.73 4.16 20.08
C GLU A 127 -7.87 3.64 19.19
N ALA A 128 -7.82 3.97 17.90
CA ALA A 128 -8.77 3.48 16.91
C ALA A 128 -8.57 1.98 16.58
N GLY A 129 -7.41 1.44 16.89
CA GLY A 129 -7.05 0.06 16.59
C GLY A 129 -6.92 -0.24 15.10
N VAL A 130 -6.59 0.74 14.26
CA VAL A 130 -6.28 0.57 12.85
C VAL A 130 -4.86 0.01 12.66
N SER A 131 -4.59 -0.55 11.50
CA SER A 131 -3.23 -0.92 11.09
C SER A 131 -2.50 0.27 10.47
N VAL A 132 -1.16 0.26 10.52
CA VAL A 132 -0.32 1.30 9.94
C VAL A 132 0.64 0.71 8.92
N ILE A 133 0.86 1.40 7.80
CA ILE A 133 1.92 1.11 6.85
C ILE A 133 3.00 2.19 7.00
N LEU A 134 4.22 1.75 7.28
CA LEU A 134 5.41 2.58 7.47
C LEU A 134 6.26 2.49 6.22
N MET A 135 6.54 3.62 5.56
CA MET A 135 7.32 3.62 4.33
C MET A 135 8.67 4.32 4.51
N HIS A 136 9.70 3.77 3.90
CA HIS A 136 11.00 4.41 3.76
C HIS A 136 11.01 5.34 2.54
N HIS A 137 11.13 6.65 2.76
CA HIS A 137 10.93 7.68 1.73
C HIS A 137 12.21 8.44 1.32
N THR A 138 13.38 8.03 1.82
CA THR A 138 14.66 8.67 1.52
C THR A 138 15.57 7.80 0.64
N ALA A 139 16.77 8.27 0.32
CA ALA A 139 17.80 7.47 -0.33
C ALA A 139 18.27 6.35 0.59
N GLY A 140 18.66 5.21 0.01
CA GLY A 140 19.20 4.07 0.74
C GLY A 140 18.96 2.74 0.01
N GLY A 141 19.87 1.78 0.23
CA GLY A 141 19.73 0.40 -0.20
C GLY A 141 18.99 -0.45 0.86
N ALA A 142 18.99 -1.77 0.66
CA ALA A 142 18.21 -2.69 1.49
C ALA A 142 18.58 -2.64 3.00
N LEU A 143 19.85 -2.40 3.33
CA LEU A 143 20.29 -2.33 4.73
C LEU A 143 19.77 -1.06 5.42
N GLU A 144 19.97 0.10 4.81
CA GLU A 144 19.50 1.38 5.35
C GLU A 144 17.97 1.39 5.47
N ILE A 145 17.27 0.83 4.48
CA ILE A 145 15.82 0.66 4.52
C ILE A 145 15.42 -0.21 5.72
N ALA A 146 16.08 -1.35 5.93
CA ALA A 146 15.76 -2.25 7.02
C ALA A 146 16.01 -1.60 8.40
N GLU A 147 17.10 -0.86 8.56
CA GLU A 147 17.41 -0.13 9.80
C GLU A 147 16.38 0.95 10.10
N TYR A 148 16.04 1.76 9.11
CA TYR A 148 15.00 2.79 9.23
C TYR A 148 13.64 2.20 9.61
N LEU A 149 13.17 1.19 8.86
CA LEU A 149 11.88 0.56 9.10
C LEU A 149 11.83 -0.13 10.46
N LYS A 150 12.92 -0.71 10.93
CA LYS A 150 13.05 -1.26 12.29
C LYS A 150 12.89 -0.17 13.35
N ALA A 151 13.52 0.98 13.16
CA ALA A 151 13.40 2.11 14.08
C ALA A 151 11.96 2.64 14.14
N GLN A 152 11.31 2.85 12.98
CA GLN A 152 9.92 3.31 12.90
C GLN A 152 8.93 2.28 13.50
N ALA A 153 9.13 1.00 13.22
CA ALA A 153 8.30 -0.06 13.82
C ALA A 153 8.44 -0.10 15.36
N ASN A 154 9.64 0.13 15.89
CA ASN A 154 9.85 0.23 17.33
C ASN A 154 9.14 1.46 17.93
N ARG A 155 9.10 2.62 17.24
CA ARG A 155 8.30 3.77 17.66
C ARG A 155 6.81 3.40 17.77
N CYS A 156 6.26 2.67 16.78
CA CYS A 156 4.88 2.19 16.82
C CYS A 156 4.63 1.26 18.01
N LEU A 157 5.53 0.31 18.26
CA LEU A 157 5.43 -0.60 19.41
C LEU A 157 5.45 0.17 20.74
N ASN A 158 6.33 1.15 20.88
CA ASN A 158 6.43 2.00 22.07
C ASN A 158 5.18 2.87 22.27
N ALA A 159 4.52 3.31 21.19
CA ALA A 159 3.22 3.97 21.23
C ALA A 159 2.07 3.03 21.59
N GLY A 160 2.31 1.72 21.66
CA GLY A 160 1.33 0.69 22.02
C GLY A 160 0.55 0.11 20.84
N ILE A 161 0.97 0.34 19.60
CA ILE A 161 0.41 -0.36 18.44
C ILE A 161 0.88 -1.81 18.47
N LYS A 162 -0.06 -2.75 18.32
CA LYS A 162 0.25 -4.18 18.35
C LYS A 162 1.08 -4.58 17.11
N LYS A 163 2.04 -5.48 17.30
CA LYS A 163 2.95 -5.94 16.25
C LYS A 163 2.24 -6.39 14.98
N GLU A 164 1.15 -7.12 15.11
CA GLU A 164 0.36 -7.65 13.99
C GLU A 164 -0.38 -6.58 13.17
N LYS A 165 -0.39 -5.33 13.64
CA LYS A 165 -1.00 -4.18 12.96
C LYS A 165 0.02 -3.27 12.27
N ILE A 166 1.29 -3.60 12.35
CA ILE A 166 2.37 -2.84 11.72
C ILE A 166 2.79 -3.53 10.44
N ILE A 167 2.77 -2.80 9.33
CA ILE A 167 3.20 -3.22 8.00
C ILE A 167 4.33 -2.30 7.58
N ILE A 168 5.33 -2.82 6.89
CA ILE A 168 6.48 -2.04 6.40
C ILE A 168 6.52 -2.03 4.88
N ASP A 169 6.97 -0.91 4.28
CA ASP A 169 7.14 -0.70 2.84
C ASP A 169 8.54 -0.11 2.57
N PRO A 170 9.35 -0.70 1.70
CA PRO A 170 10.68 -0.19 1.35
C PRO A 170 10.65 1.11 0.56
N GLY A 171 9.47 1.55 0.08
CA GLY A 171 9.31 2.81 -0.64
C GLY A 171 10.05 2.84 -1.98
N ILE A 172 9.91 1.80 -2.80
CA ILE A 172 10.48 1.77 -4.14
C ILE A 172 10.00 2.97 -4.96
N GLY A 173 10.93 3.71 -5.57
CA GLY A 173 10.63 4.92 -6.35
C GLY A 173 10.49 6.21 -5.53
N PHE A 174 10.70 6.16 -4.20
CA PHE A 174 10.71 7.33 -3.33
C PHE A 174 12.13 7.63 -2.84
N GLY A 175 12.67 8.80 -3.20
CA GLY A 175 13.99 9.27 -2.78
C GLY A 175 15.19 8.41 -3.22
N LYS A 176 14.97 7.35 -3.98
CA LYS A 176 15.98 6.36 -4.37
C LYS A 176 16.38 6.50 -5.85
N ASN A 177 17.66 6.33 -6.15
CA ASN A 177 18.13 6.15 -7.51
C ASN A 177 17.81 4.72 -8.03
N PHE A 178 18.19 4.44 -9.28
CA PHE A 178 17.89 3.15 -9.91
C PHE A 178 18.53 1.99 -9.18
N GLU A 179 19.82 2.10 -8.87
CA GLU A 179 20.62 1.06 -8.21
C GLU A 179 20.07 0.72 -6.82
N GLN A 180 19.65 1.73 -6.07
CA GLN A 180 19.04 1.56 -4.74
C GLN A 180 17.68 0.88 -4.82
N ASN A 181 16.86 1.22 -5.83
CA ASN A 181 15.61 0.52 -6.08
C ASN A 181 15.83 -0.95 -6.45
N VAL A 182 16.80 -1.22 -7.32
CA VAL A 182 17.19 -2.60 -7.71
C VAL A 182 17.70 -3.37 -6.50
N ASP A 183 18.55 -2.75 -5.69
CA ASP A 183 19.11 -3.36 -4.48
C ASP A 183 18.00 -3.74 -3.49
N ALA A 184 17.04 -2.85 -3.23
CA ALA A 184 15.91 -3.13 -2.34
C ALA A 184 15.03 -4.29 -2.86
N ILE A 185 14.76 -4.35 -4.17
CA ILE A 185 14.00 -5.46 -4.77
C ILE A 185 14.80 -6.77 -4.71
N LYS A 186 16.08 -6.71 -5.08
CA LYS A 186 16.99 -7.86 -5.05
C LYS A 186 17.17 -8.44 -3.66
N ASN A 187 17.19 -7.60 -2.63
CA ASN A 187 17.44 -7.98 -1.24
C ASN A 187 16.18 -7.85 -0.36
N THR A 188 15.00 -8.06 -0.92
CA THR A 188 13.71 -8.07 -0.21
C THR A 188 13.73 -8.96 1.05
N ASP A 189 14.41 -10.10 1.01
CA ASP A 189 14.57 -11.01 2.15
C ASP A 189 15.33 -10.37 3.34
N GLN A 190 16.28 -9.48 3.08
CA GLN A 190 16.97 -8.72 4.15
C GLN A 190 16.00 -7.77 4.83
N ILE A 191 15.16 -7.07 4.06
CA ILE A 191 14.14 -6.19 4.62
C ILE A 191 13.09 -6.99 5.41
N CYS A 192 12.69 -8.17 4.92
CA CYS A 192 11.76 -9.06 5.65
C CYS A 192 12.30 -9.51 7.02
N ARG A 193 13.62 -9.55 7.22
CA ARG A 193 14.24 -9.88 8.53
C ARG A 193 13.98 -8.85 9.63
N VAL A 194 13.45 -7.68 9.29
CA VAL A 194 12.93 -6.70 10.29
C VAL A 194 11.83 -7.34 11.14
N GLY A 195 11.10 -8.33 10.60
CA GLY A 195 10.16 -9.17 11.34
C GLY A 195 8.73 -8.64 11.38
N PHE A 196 8.37 -7.80 10.43
CA PHE A 196 7.01 -7.31 10.16
C PHE A 196 6.57 -7.71 8.75
N PRO A 197 5.25 -7.82 8.47
CA PRO A 197 4.75 -8.02 7.12
C PRO A 197 5.26 -6.92 6.16
N LEU A 198 5.86 -7.34 5.05
CA LEU A 198 6.37 -6.44 4.03
C LEU A 198 5.36 -6.27 2.91
N LEU A 199 5.04 -5.02 2.58
CA LEU A 199 4.32 -4.60 1.39
C LEU A 199 5.33 -4.18 0.32
N MET A 200 5.14 -4.67 -0.91
CA MET A 200 5.91 -4.24 -2.08
C MET A 200 5.00 -3.52 -3.06
N ALA A 201 5.35 -2.27 -3.38
CA ALA A 201 4.62 -1.42 -4.31
C ALA A 201 5.48 -1.19 -5.57
N LEU A 202 5.44 -2.11 -6.51
CA LEU A 202 6.28 -2.11 -7.72
C LEU A 202 5.53 -1.70 -8.99
N SER A 203 4.19 -1.69 -8.92
CA SER A 203 3.32 -1.59 -10.08
C SER A 203 3.59 -0.38 -10.94
N ARG A 204 4.01 -0.62 -12.18
CA ARG A 204 4.29 0.35 -13.24
C ARG A 204 5.33 1.42 -12.89
N LYS A 205 6.14 1.23 -11.84
CA LYS A 205 7.15 2.20 -11.39
C LYS A 205 8.27 2.44 -12.41
N SER A 206 8.92 3.60 -12.30
CA SER A 206 10.03 3.99 -13.20
C SER A 206 11.18 2.99 -13.21
N SER A 207 11.48 2.38 -12.07
CA SER A 207 12.49 1.31 -11.98
C SER A 207 12.16 0.12 -12.89
N ILE A 208 10.89 -0.29 -13.00
CA ILE A 208 10.48 -1.34 -13.96
C ILE A 208 10.67 -0.87 -15.40
N GLY A 209 10.32 0.39 -15.69
CA GLY A 209 10.57 0.98 -17.01
C GLY A 209 12.05 1.01 -17.39
N GLN A 210 12.92 1.39 -16.45
CA GLN A 210 14.38 1.40 -16.67
C GLN A 210 14.96 -0.01 -16.88
N MET A 211 14.45 -1.04 -16.17
CA MET A 211 14.86 -2.43 -16.38
C MET A 211 14.43 -2.99 -17.72
N THR A 212 13.28 -2.55 -18.25
CA THR A 212 12.64 -3.18 -19.42
C THR A 212 12.70 -2.33 -20.67
N GLY A 213 13.05 -1.05 -20.57
CA GLY A 213 12.96 -0.06 -21.67
C GLY A 213 11.52 0.28 -22.06
N LYS A 214 10.51 0.01 -21.17
CA LYS A 214 9.09 0.10 -21.48
C LYS A 214 8.42 1.34 -20.91
N GLU A 215 7.44 1.86 -21.67
CA GLU A 215 6.57 2.94 -21.23
C GLU A 215 5.59 2.45 -20.14
N VAL A 216 4.99 3.39 -19.37
CA VAL A 216 4.19 3.12 -18.18
C VAL A 216 3.09 2.07 -18.44
N HIS A 217 2.38 2.16 -19.57
CA HIS A 217 1.28 1.26 -19.92
C HIS A 217 1.73 -0.14 -20.34
N GLU A 218 3.02 -0.33 -20.68
CA GLU A 218 3.61 -1.61 -21.10
C GLU A 218 4.32 -2.35 -19.97
N ARG A 219 4.36 -1.81 -18.75
CA ARG A 219 5.16 -2.33 -17.61
C ARG A 219 4.52 -3.50 -16.86
N LEU A 220 3.38 -4.03 -17.32
CA LEU A 220 2.65 -5.09 -16.62
C LEU A 220 3.53 -6.34 -16.41
N ALA A 221 4.11 -6.89 -17.46
CA ALA A 221 4.92 -8.11 -17.36
C ALA A 221 6.13 -7.95 -16.41
N GLY A 222 6.84 -6.82 -16.52
CA GLY A 222 7.95 -6.51 -15.62
C GLY A 222 7.50 -6.33 -14.15
N THR A 223 6.32 -5.72 -13.93
CA THR A 223 5.70 -5.61 -12.60
C THR A 223 5.44 -6.98 -12.00
N LEU A 224 4.75 -7.86 -12.73
CA LEU A 224 4.40 -9.20 -12.24
C LEU A 224 5.65 -10.05 -11.93
N ALA A 225 6.69 -9.93 -12.76
CA ALA A 225 7.97 -10.62 -12.51
C ALA A 225 8.64 -10.14 -11.22
N ALA A 226 8.68 -8.82 -10.99
CA ALA A 226 9.27 -8.24 -9.79
C ALA A 226 8.45 -8.55 -8.53
N ASP A 227 7.12 -8.55 -8.63
CA ASP A 227 6.21 -8.94 -7.55
C ASP A 227 6.43 -10.41 -7.15
N LEU A 228 6.53 -11.34 -8.11
CA LEU A 228 6.82 -12.75 -7.85
C LEU A 228 8.15 -12.95 -7.12
N ILE A 229 9.22 -12.27 -7.58
CA ILE A 229 10.54 -12.33 -6.93
C ILE A 229 10.43 -11.83 -5.49
N SER A 230 9.73 -10.72 -5.27
CA SER A 230 9.56 -10.15 -3.94
C SER A 230 8.78 -11.08 -2.99
N ILE A 231 7.73 -11.74 -3.50
CA ILE A 231 6.95 -12.70 -2.72
C ILE A 231 7.74 -13.98 -2.41
N GLN A 232 8.55 -14.47 -3.35
CA GLN A 232 9.47 -15.58 -3.10
C GLN A 232 10.48 -15.26 -1.99
N LYS A 233 10.86 -13.99 -1.88
CA LYS A 233 11.78 -13.48 -0.85
C LYS A 233 11.09 -13.09 0.47
N GLY A 234 9.78 -13.24 0.56
CA GLY A 234 9.07 -13.11 1.84
C GLY A 234 8.04 -11.98 1.93
N ALA A 235 7.88 -11.13 0.91
CA ALA A 235 6.82 -10.13 0.88
C ALA A 235 5.44 -10.77 1.08
N LYS A 236 4.56 -10.09 1.80
CA LYS A 236 3.23 -10.60 2.16
C LYS A 236 2.09 -9.84 1.51
N ILE A 237 2.35 -8.65 1.01
CA ILE A 237 1.38 -7.78 0.34
C ILE A 237 2.03 -7.22 -0.91
N ILE A 238 1.29 -7.17 -2.02
CA ILE A 238 1.67 -6.43 -3.23
C ILE A 238 0.63 -5.35 -3.51
N ARG A 239 1.08 -4.12 -3.82
CA ARG A 239 0.22 -2.98 -4.13
C ARG A 239 0.27 -2.71 -5.63
N VAL A 240 -0.87 -2.91 -6.32
CA VAL A 240 -0.93 -3.00 -7.78
C VAL A 240 -2.09 -2.20 -8.40
N HIS A 241 -1.92 -1.80 -9.68
CA HIS A 241 -3.01 -1.27 -10.50
C HIS A 241 -3.82 -2.41 -11.16
N ASP A 242 -3.15 -3.51 -11.54
CA ASP A 242 -3.68 -4.59 -12.37
C ASP A 242 -4.01 -5.83 -11.50
N VAL A 243 -5.09 -5.72 -10.73
CA VAL A 243 -5.46 -6.73 -9.72
C VAL A 243 -5.70 -8.10 -10.34
N SER A 244 -6.50 -8.20 -11.40
CA SER A 244 -6.80 -9.48 -12.06
C SER A 244 -5.53 -10.22 -12.48
N ALA A 245 -4.60 -9.55 -13.16
CA ALA A 245 -3.32 -10.13 -13.58
C ALA A 245 -2.44 -10.58 -12.40
N ALA A 246 -2.41 -9.79 -11.32
CA ALA A 246 -1.70 -10.14 -10.10
C ALA A 246 -2.30 -11.38 -9.42
N ILE A 247 -3.63 -11.45 -9.30
CA ILE A 247 -4.34 -12.60 -8.72
C ILE A 247 -4.04 -13.87 -9.53
N ASP A 248 -4.12 -13.82 -10.87
CA ASP A 248 -3.85 -14.99 -11.71
C ASP A 248 -2.39 -15.45 -11.60
N THR A 249 -1.46 -14.50 -11.55
CA THR A 249 -0.03 -14.78 -11.30
C THR A 249 0.17 -15.50 -9.96
N LEU A 250 -0.49 -15.04 -8.90
CA LEU A 250 -0.39 -15.65 -7.57
C LEU A 250 -1.07 -17.02 -7.50
N LYS A 251 -2.16 -17.25 -8.25
CA LYS A 251 -2.77 -18.58 -8.39
C LYS A 251 -1.78 -19.57 -9.01
N VAL A 252 -1.09 -19.17 -10.10
CA VAL A 252 -0.05 -20.02 -10.71
C VAL A 252 1.06 -20.31 -9.71
N MET A 253 1.56 -19.28 -9.02
CA MET A 253 2.61 -19.44 -8.00
C MET A 253 2.19 -20.42 -6.88
N LYS A 254 0.91 -20.44 -6.48
CA LYS A 254 0.38 -21.37 -5.47
C LYS A 254 0.61 -22.83 -5.85
N PHE A 255 0.46 -23.18 -7.15
CA PHE A 255 0.61 -24.55 -7.64
C PHE A 255 2.07 -24.96 -7.89
N LEU A 256 2.98 -23.98 -8.04
CA LEU A 256 4.38 -24.23 -8.38
C LEU A 256 5.34 -24.09 -7.18
N ARG A 257 4.81 -23.87 -5.99
CA ARG A 257 5.56 -23.78 -4.73
C ARG A 257 5.83 -25.13 -4.10
#